data_14de8cceb6d7a834ab93b3823c90f992
#
_entry.id   14de8cceb6d7a834ab93b3823c90f992
#
_cell.length_a   1.000
_cell.length_b   1.000
_cell.length_c   1.000
_cell.angle_alpha   90.00
_cell.angle_beta   90.00
_cell.angle_gamma   90.00
#
_symmetry.space_group_name_H-M   'P 1'
#
loop_
_entity.id
_entity.type
_entity.pdbx_description
1 polymer ?
#
loop_
_entity_poly.entity_id
_entity_poly.type
_entity_poly.pdbx_seq_one_letter_code
_entity_poly.pdbx_strand_id
1 'polypeptide(L)'
;MKKFLAILVLGLLFCNVSSKAENLMSWGLAGGYCSEMNKLLDEYGEEVEGYLESAIQGFLTGANTSLILMNKENEVRNIGKHSSQFIMTHIIEECAKAKAEGEDVQVWPILGLYFDGLPYFKQ
;
A
#
# COMPACT_ATOMS: atom_id res chain seq x y z
N MET A 1 -39.04 11.65 -21.02
CA MET A 1 -38.89 10.97 -19.73
C MET A 1 -38.22 9.61 -19.82
N LYS A 2 -38.58 8.74 -20.75
CA LYS A 2 -37.97 7.39 -20.86
C LYS A 2 -36.44 7.40 -21.14
N LYS A 3 -35.93 8.39 -21.87
CA LYS A 3 -34.47 8.51 -22.17
C LYS A 3 -33.68 9.01 -20.97
N PHE A 4 -34.26 9.82 -20.10
CA PHE A 4 -33.60 10.30 -18.88
C PHE A 4 -33.47 9.19 -17.82
N LEU A 5 -34.46 8.32 -17.72
CA LEU A 5 -34.45 7.19 -16.81
C LEU A 5 -33.38 6.18 -17.20
N ALA A 6 -33.16 5.93 -18.50
CA ALA A 6 -32.12 5.02 -19.00
C ALA A 6 -30.71 5.51 -18.69
N ILE A 7 -30.46 6.83 -18.79
CA ILE A 7 -29.15 7.43 -18.45
C ILE A 7 -28.90 7.36 -16.95
N LEU A 8 -29.92 7.55 -16.13
CA LEU A 8 -29.82 7.50 -14.68
C LEU A 8 -29.54 6.06 -14.17
N VAL A 9 -30.17 5.06 -14.79
CA VAL A 9 -29.92 3.63 -14.49
C VAL A 9 -28.53 3.19 -14.95
N LEU A 10 -28.08 3.64 -16.12
CA LEU A 10 -26.70 3.38 -16.56
C LEU A 10 -25.66 4.04 -15.63
N GLY A 11 -25.89 5.28 -15.22
CA GLY A 11 -25.00 5.98 -14.27
C GLY A 11 -24.89 5.26 -12.93
N LEU A 12 -25.99 4.73 -12.40
CA LEU A 12 -26.01 3.96 -11.15
C LEU A 12 -25.32 2.60 -11.29
N LEU A 13 -25.39 1.96 -12.45
CA LEU A 13 -24.70 0.70 -12.71
C LEU A 13 -23.17 0.89 -12.79
N PHE A 14 -22.71 2.00 -13.37
CA PHE A 14 -21.29 2.34 -13.41
C PHE A 14 -20.74 2.75 -12.04
N CYS A 15 -21.49 3.43 -11.19
CA CYS A 15 -21.07 3.76 -9.82
C CYS A 15 -20.84 2.51 -8.95
N ASN A 16 -21.63 1.45 -9.14
CA ASN A 16 -21.47 0.21 -8.37
C ASN A 16 -20.26 -0.65 -8.78
N VAL A 17 -19.80 -0.54 -10.03
CA VAL A 17 -18.60 -1.23 -10.50
C VAL A 17 -17.33 -0.50 -10.02
N SER A 18 -17.35 0.83 -9.96
CA SER A 18 -16.28 1.69 -9.47
C SER A 18 -15.96 1.42 -8.01
N SER A 19 -16.95 1.24 -7.14
CA SER A 19 -16.73 1.03 -5.70
C SER A 19 -16.05 -0.30 -5.36
N LYS A 20 -16.25 -1.36 -6.16
CA LYS A 20 -15.54 -2.63 -5.97
C LYS A 20 -14.10 -2.56 -6.47
N ALA A 21 -13.84 -1.85 -7.56
CA ALA A 21 -12.48 -1.63 -8.08
C ALA A 21 -11.68 -0.68 -7.17
N GLU A 22 -12.30 0.36 -6.61
CA GLU A 22 -11.68 1.22 -5.60
C GLU A 22 -11.33 0.46 -4.32
N ASN A 23 -12.18 -0.42 -3.84
CA ASN A 23 -11.87 -1.25 -2.68
C ASN A 23 -10.72 -2.23 -2.93
N LEU A 24 -10.57 -2.74 -4.14
CA LEU A 24 -9.43 -3.60 -4.50
C LEU A 24 -8.13 -2.81 -4.74
N MET A 25 -8.21 -1.55 -5.15
CA MET A 25 -7.04 -0.71 -5.44
C MET A 25 -6.65 0.23 -4.29
N SER A 26 -7.59 0.79 -3.55
CA SER A 26 -7.30 1.68 -2.41
C SER A 26 -6.87 0.94 -1.16
N TRP A 27 -7.27 -0.30 -1.04
CA TRP A 27 -6.85 -1.23 0.01
C TRP A 27 -5.75 -2.17 -0.47
N GLY A 28 -4.99 -1.81 -1.49
CA GLY A 28 -3.89 -2.63 -1.97
C GLY A 28 -3.15 -3.32 -0.82
N LEU A 29 -2.35 -4.30 -1.10
CA LEU A 29 -1.64 -5.14 -0.10
C LEU A 29 -1.01 -4.35 1.06
N ALA A 30 -0.64 -3.08 0.83
CA ALA A 30 -0.11 -2.19 1.85
C ALA A 30 -1.18 -1.61 2.81
N GLY A 31 -2.45 -1.60 2.44
CA GLY A 31 -3.57 -1.12 3.27
C GLY A 31 -4.24 -2.22 4.09
N GLY A 32 -4.00 -3.48 3.76
CA GLY A 32 -4.58 -4.64 4.44
C GLY A 32 -3.86 -5.03 5.72
N TYR A 33 -4.42 -6.03 6.40
CA TYR A 33 -3.81 -6.64 7.57
C TYR A 33 -2.73 -7.66 7.19
N CYS A 34 -1.79 -7.90 8.07
CA CYS A 34 -0.73 -8.90 7.91
C CYS A 34 -1.28 -10.30 7.57
N SER A 35 -2.39 -10.70 8.19
CA SER A 35 -3.05 -11.99 7.91
C SER A 35 -3.57 -12.09 6.47
N GLU A 36 -4.13 -11.01 5.94
CA GLU A 36 -4.62 -10.95 4.56
C GLU A 36 -3.45 -10.98 3.55
N MET A 37 -2.40 -10.23 3.81
CA MET A 37 -1.19 -10.23 2.99
C MET A 37 -0.56 -11.62 2.95
N ASN A 38 -0.38 -12.28 4.10
CA ASN A 38 0.20 -13.61 4.18
C ASN A 38 -0.65 -14.64 3.43
N LYS A 39 -1.99 -14.57 3.57
CA LYS A 39 -2.91 -15.44 2.83
C LYS A 39 -2.75 -15.29 1.32
N LEU A 40 -2.64 -14.04 0.83
CA LEU A 40 -2.44 -13.78 -0.59
C LEU A 40 -1.08 -14.28 -1.09
N LEU A 41 -0.02 -14.09 -0.31
CA LEU A 41 1.31 -14.62 -0.64
C LEU A 41 1.31 -16.16 -0.69
N ASP A 42 0.64 -16.82 0.23
CA ASP A 42 0.51 -18.29 0.26
C ASP A 42 -0.31 -18.82 -0.93
N GLU A 43 -1.34 -18.09 -1.36
CA GLU A 43 -2.25 -18.50 -2.43
C GLU A 43 -1.70 -18.22 -3.83
N TYR A 44 -1.04 -17.07 -4.04
CA TYR A 44 -0.64 -16.56 -5.35
C TYR A 44 0.88 -16.39 -5.55
N GLY A 45 1.68 -16.50 -4.49
CA GLY A 45 3.14 -16.49 -4.55
C GLY A 45 3.74 -15.28 -5.28
N GLU A 46 4.58 -15.54 -6.28
CA GLU A 46 5.34 -14.52 -7.02
C GLU A 46 4.48 -13.43 -7.68
N GLU A 47 3.25 -13.75 -8.06
CA GLU A 47 2.35 -12.78 -8.67
C GLU A 47 1.98 -11.67 -7.69
N VAL A 48 1.71 -12.04 -6.44
CA VAL A 48 1.40 -11.09 -5.37
C VAL A 48 2.64 -10.34 -4.90
N GLU A 49 3.81 -10.96 -4.93
CA GLU A 49 5.08 -10.29 -4.62
C GLU A 49 5.31 -9.07 -5.50
N GLY A 50 5.08 -9.17 -6.81
CA GLY A 50 5.22 -8.05 -7.75
C GLY A 50 4.26 -6.89 -7.44
N TYR A 51 3.03 -7.19 -7.06
CA TYR A 51 2.07 -6.17 -6.63
C TYR A 51 2.47 -5.52 -5.31
N LEU A 52 2.97 -6.30 -4.35
CA LEU A 52 3.43 -5.79 -3.06
C LEU A 52 4.65 -4.87 -3.25
N GLU A 53 5.61 -5.26 -4.07
CA GLU A 53 6.75 -4.41 -4.41
C GLU A 53 6.33 -3.08 -5.02
N SER A 54 5.36 -3.09 -5.94
CA SER A 54 4.81 -1.89 -6.55
C SER A 54 4.09 -1.00 -5.53
N ALA A 55 3.35 -1.59 -4.60
CA ALA A 55 2.68 -0.88 -3.52
C ALA A 55 3.68 -0.23 -2.55
N ILE A 56 4.75 -0.94 -2.20
CA ILE A 56 5.85 -0.42 -1.36
C ILE A 56 6.50 0.80 -2.04
N GLN A 57 6.86 0.69 -3.30
CA GLN A 57 7.45 1.79 -4.07
C GLN A 57 6.52 3.00 -4.14
N GLY A 58 5.24 2.77 -4.41
CA GLY A 58 4.22 3.81 -4.44
C GLY A 58 4.08 4.53 -3.10
N PHE A 59 4.05 3.79 -1.99
CA PHE A 59 3.97 4.36 -0.64
C PHE A 59 5.19 5.24 -0.33
N LEU A 60 6.39 4.72 -0.51
CA LEU A 60 7.64 5.44 -0.19
C LEU A 60 7.81 6.69 -1.07
N THR A 61 7.52 6.58 -2.36
CA THR A 61 7.56 7.72 -3.29
C THR A 61 6.51 8.76 -2.92
N GLY A 62 5.29 8.33 -2.60
CA GLY A 62 4.21 9.21 -2.18
C GLY A 62 4.52 9.94 -0.87
N ALA A 63 5.14 9.26 0.10
CA ALA A 63 5.56 9.89 1.35
C ALA A 63 6.60 10.98 1.11
N ASN A 64 7.65 10.72 0.31
CA ASN A 64 8.64 11.75 -0.06
C ASN A 64 8.01 12.91 -0.86
N THR A 65 7.13 12.61 -1.80
CA THR A 65 6.42 13.64 -2.57
C THR A 65 5.59 14.54 -1.66
N SER A 66 4.93 13.96 -0.66
CA SER A 66 4.15 14.72 0.32
C SER A 66 5.03 15.67 1.12
N LEU A 67 6.23 15.25 1.53
CA LEU A 67 7.20 16.13 2.21
C LEU A 67 7.61 17.31 1.33
N ILE A 68 7.91 17.07 0.05
CA ILE A 68 8.26 18.13 -0.90
C ILE A 68 7.09 19.13 -1.05
N LEU A 69 5.87 18.63 -1.24
CA LEU A 69 4.68 19.49 -1.37
C LEU A 69 4.37 20.32 -0.11
N MET A 70 4.82 19.86 1.06
CA MET A 70 4.71 20.59 2.33
C MET A 70 5.91 21.51 2.61
N ASN A 71 6.79 21.73 1.64
CA ASN A 71 8.06 22.49 1.76
C ASN A 71 8.99 21.94 2.86
N LYS A 72 9.08 20.62 2.94
CA LYS A 72 9.92 19.87 3.89
C LYS A 72 10.98 19.06 3.16
N GLU A 73 11.62 19.63 2.14
CA GLU A 73 12.62 18.94 1.32
C GLU A 73 13.80 18.41 2.15
N ASN A 74 14.11 19.07 3.27
CA ASN A 74 15.15 18.64 4.20
C ASN A 74 14.76 17.36 5.00
N GLU A 75 13.48 16.99 5.00
CA GLU A 75 12.99 15.77 5.65
C GLU A 75 12.84 14.58 4.69
N VAL A 76 13.12 14.79 3.39
CA VAL A 76 13.05 13.72 2.36
C VAL A 76 14.00 12.58 2.71
N ARG A 77 13.50 11.35 2.59
CA ARG A 77 14.21 10.13 2.98
C ARG A 77 14.90 9.47 1.78
N ASN A 78 16.01 8.80 2.05
CA ASN A 78 16.70 7.99 1.04
C ASN A 78 15.97 6.65 0.84
N ILE A 79 14.88 6.67 0.05
CA ILE A 79 14.07 5.49 -0.23
C ILE A 79 14.76 4.45 -1.13
N GLY A 80 15.84 4.83 -1.80
CA GLY A 80 16.65 3.93 -2.62
C GLY A 80 17.73 3.18 -1.85
N LYS A 81 17.80 3.34 -0.51
CA LYS A 81 18.81 2.68 0.33
C LYS A 81 18.72 1.15 0.29
N HIS A 82 17.52 0.62 0.21
CA HIS A 82 17.27 -0.82 0.20
C HIS A 82 16.41 -1.21 -1.01
N SER A 83 16.56 -2.45 -1.48
CA SER A 83 15.70 -2.99 -2.53
C SER A 83 14.27 -3.20 -2.02
N SER A 84 13.29 -3.22 -2.93
CA SER A 84 11.88 -3.53 -2.59
C SER A 84 11.76 -4.91 -1.94
N GLN A 85 12.55 -5.88 -2.39
CA GLN A 85 12.56 -7.23 -1.83
C GLN A 85 13.08 -7.24 -0.38
N PHE A 86 14.10 -6.44 -0.05
CA PHE A 86 14.55 -6.26 1.33
C PHE A 86 13.43 -5.69 2.21
N ILE A 87 12.74 -4.66 1.72
CA ILE A 87 11.65 -4.02 2.46
C ILE A 87 10.48 -4.98 2.63
N MET A 88 10.14 -5.75 1.61
CA MET A 88 9.11 -6.79 1.66
C MET A 88 9.44 -7.85 2.72
N THR A 89 10.68 -8.35 2.75
CA THR A 89 11.14 -9.30 3.77
C THR A 89 10.99 -8.71 5.17
N HIS A 90 11.37 -7.45 5.37
CA HIS A 90 11.19 -6.76 6.64
C HIS A 90 9.71 -6.69 7.07
N ILE A 91 8.81 -6.37 6.14
CA ILE A 91 7.36 -6.36 6.42
C ILE A 91 6.86 -7.74 6.86
N ILE A 92 7.26 -8.79 6.14
CA ILE A 92 6.89 -10.18 6.47
C ILE A 92 7.39 -10.57 7.87
N GLU A 93 8.62 -10.19 8.21
CA GLU A 93 9.21 -10.44 9.53
C GLU A 93 8.46 -9.71 10.64
N GLU A 94 8.11 -8.43 10.46
CA GLU A 94 7.34 -7.66 11.43
C GLU A 94 5.92 -8.20 11.59
N CYS A 95 5.28 -8.63 10.50
CA CYS A 95 3.99 -9.34 10.53
C CYS A 95 4.08 -10.65 11.32
N ALA A 96 5.18 -11.41 11.15
CA ALA A 96 5.39 -12.66 11.90
C ALA A 96 5.58 -12.41 13.39
N LYS A 97 6.27 -11.33 13.79
CA LYS A 97 6.42 -10.92 15.18
C LYS A 97 5.07 -10.56 15.80
N ALA A 98 4.29 -9.72 15.15
CA ALA A 98 2.95 -9.34 15.62
C ALA A 98 2.06 -10.57 15.82
N LYS A 99 2.07 -11.50 14.86
CA LYS A 99 1.34 -12.75 14.97
C LYS A 99 1.77 -13.60 16.17
N ALA A 100 3.08 -13.65 16.47
CA ALA A 100 3.61 -14.38 17.63
C ALA A 100 3.15 -13.75 18.96
N GLU A 101 2.85 -12.45 18.96
CA GLU A 101 2.30 -11.70 20.10
C GLU A 101 0.75 -11.78 20.16
N GLY A 102 0.12 -12.45 19.20
CA GLY A 102 -1.33 -12.61 19.11
C GLY A 102 -2.03 -11.40 18.47
N GLU A 103 -1.29 -10.56 17.77
CA GLU A 103 -1.80 -9.36 17.10
C GLU A 103 -1.88 -9.55 15.59
N ASP A 104 -2.90 -8.94 14.98
CA ASP A 104 -3.01 -8.80 13.52
C ASP A 104 -2.97 -7.31 13.17
N VAL A 105 -1.81 -6.84 12.77
CA VAL A 105 -1.55 -5.43 12.50
C VAL A 105 -1.70 -5.10 11.02
N GLN A 106 -1.97 -3.86 10.71
CA GLN A 106 -1.99 -3.37 9.32
C GLN A 106 -0.57 -3.21 8.78
N VAL A 107 -0.40 -3.43 7.49
CA VAL A 107 0.91 -3.35 6.82
C VAL A 107 1.42 -1.91 6.71
N TRP A 108 0.55 -0.93 6.47
CA TRP A 108 0.96 0.46 6.27
C TRP A 108 1.66 1.11 7.48
N PRO A 109 1.31 0.85 8.76
CA PRO A 109 2.08 1.36 9.89
C PRO A 109 3.51 0.80 9.94
N ILE A 110 3.70 -0.46 9.53
CA ILE A 110 5.04 -1.06 9.42
C ILE A 110 5.87 -0.31 8.38
N LEU A 111 5.29 -0.02 7.21
CA LEU A 111 5.93 0.79 6.18
C LEU A 111 6.22 2.23 6.64
N GLY A 112 5.31 2.83 7.42
CA GLY A 112 5.49 4.15 7.99
C GLY A 112 6.69 4.20 8.95
N LEU A 113 6.77 3.25 9.87
CA LEU A 113 7.91 3.13 10.78
C LEU A 113 9.22 2.85 10.06
N TYR A 114 9.18 2.01 9.02
CA TYR A 114 10.33 1.77 8.15
C TYR A 114 10.78 3.06 7.47
N PHE A 115 9.86 3.83 6.88
CA PHE A 115 10.15 5.11 6.23
C PHE A 115 10.78 6.11 7.21
N ASP A 116 10.24 6.24 8.41
CA ASP A 116 10.75 7.13 9.45
C ASP A 116 12.17 6.77 9.90
N GLY A 117 12.52 5.48 9.86
CA GLY A 117 13.86 4.98 10.15
C GLY A 117 14.89 5.16 9.03
N LEU A 118 14.48 5.54 7.83
CA LEU A 118 15.41 5.78 6.72
C LEU A 118 16.24 7.05 6.96
N PRO A 119 17.51 7.06 6.52
CA PRO A 119 18.31 8.27 6.58
C PRO A 119 17.75 9.35 5.66
N TYR A 120 18.01 10.60 5.99
CA TYR A 120 17.69 11.71 5.10
C TYR A 120 18.45 11.61 3.78
N PHE A 121 17.80 12.03 2.70
CA PHE A 121 18.46 12.14 1.43
C PHE A 121 19.45 13.31 1.50
N LYS A 122 20.73 13.03 1.34
CA LYS A 122 21.76 14.07 1.28
C LYS A 122 21.79 14.62 -0.14
N GLN A 123 21.41 15.85 -0.29
CA GLN A 123 21.61 16.62 -1.52
C GLN A 123 23.09 16.89 -1.76
#